data_dab8fa9af075a728792586541e49322a
#
_entry.id   dab8fa9af075a728792586541e49322a
#
_cell.length_a   1.000
_cell.length_b   1.000
_cell.length_c   1.000
_cell.angle_alpha   90.00
_cell.angle_beta   90.00
_cell.angle_gamma   90.00
#
_symmetry.space_group_name_H-M   'P 1'
#
loop_
_entity.id
_entity.type
_entity.pdbx_description
1 polymer ?
#
loop_
_entity_poly.entity_id
_entity_poly.type
_entity_poly.pdbx_seq_one_letter_code
_entity_poly.pdbx_strand_id
1 'polypeptide(L)'
;MSTYPVSTNNYTMKTTRPESFLLPSRVRDVVGRMKISMPQNIYEADFEYGSQPMRWENYTVNTASSGSLASIVQLPGMGGVRMLVGNNAGDLTVRQSRPYHRYQPGKTMYMATAINFGAPTSNNYQRVGFFDDSNGIFFEQGAVTANNPSGMYCVIRSDAGSVNLATGVPISSLPVDTKISYENWYGDPVGSLIDWTKIQMLWMEYAWYGAGTIRWGILLNGEPYVLHEVGAGNGNYTGNPQQFPWSRTGNLPVRYEQRNIGATTANSALVHFGVSVMVENRQDAQRGFTYGYGMSGAAPRRNVPAANTRFPVTSFQMLSMGRTEANNTTTNNYFSVSTLGTQANIVASPAPNTTFIQVAGTPWTANQFVGRAITFYGLGAGNTNITARIANNTANTVYFYDLISNTAPIANTPNTATTYGIGLINRGQILPQSLIISSDATCFVELIVSTATNPVGLTGASFVPMNTLGSFNSLSSRDISATALTPNTGEVIYSFTGPAGGSGLQTFDLTNVFALYNNIRGNQPDILTVAVSTPSGVSANVGATLIAQEAMS
;
A
#
# COMPACT_ATOMS: atom_id res chain seq x y z
N MET A 1 7.13 0.92 -45.22
CA MET A 1 6.12 1.49 -44.29
C MET A 1 5.26 0.33 -43.79
N SER A 2 5.48 -0.10 -42.57
CA SER A 2 4.69 -1.18 -41.98
C SER A 2 3.38 -0.58 -41.47
N THR A 3 2.29 -0.88 -42.13
CA THR A 3 0.94 -0.61 -41.64
C THR A 3 0.66 -1.63 -40.52
N TYR A 4 0.68 -1.19 -39.27
CA TYR A 4 0.18 -2.02 -38.19
C TYR A 4 -1.30 -2.28 -38.38
N PRO A 5 -1.76 -3.54 -38.32
CA PRO A 5 -3.18 -3.80 -38.37
C PRO A 5 -3.83 -3.23 -37.11
N VAL A 6 -4.64 -2.22 -37.29
CA VAL A 6 -5.54 -1.77 -36.25
C VAL A 6 -6.54 -2.90 -36.03
N SER A 7 -6.60 -3.43 -34.79
CA SER A 7 -7.56 -4.47 -34.45
C SER A 7 -8.96 -4.08 -34.90
N THR A 8 -9.62 -4.98 -35.60
CA THR A 8 -10.95 -4.80 -36.16
C THR A 8 -12.08 -4.82 -35.13
N ASN A 9 -11.80 -4.71 -33.86
CA ASN A 9 -12.82 -4.52 -32.85
C ASN A 9 -13.32 -3.08 -32.85
N ASN A 10 -14.12 -2.76 -33.85
CA ASN A 10 -15.09 -1.66 -33.95
C ASN A 10 -14.70 -0.25 -33.47
N TYR A 11 -13.43 0.13 -33.59
CA TYR A 11 -13.06 1.53 -33.60
C TYR A 11 -12.91 2.00 -35.05
N THR A 12 -14.01 2.32 -35.66
CA THR A 12 -13.96 3.25 -36.79
C THR A 12 -13.66 4.62 -36.18
N MET A 13 -12.39 4.94 -35.92
CA MET A 13 -11.99 6.33 -35.89
C MET A 13 -12.37 6.86 -37.28
N LYS A 14 -13.47 7.54 -37.36
CA LYS A 14 -13.74 8.40 -38.51
C LYS A 14 -12.72 9.52 -38.47
N THR A 15 -11.55 9.28 -39.02
CA THR A 15 -10.55 10.31 -39.29
C THR A 15 -11.09 11.17 -40.44
N THR A 16 -12.02 12.05 -40.12
CA THR A 16 -12.44 13.12 -41.02
C THR A 16 -11.47 14.31 -41.03
N ARG A 17 -10.27 14.11 -40.48
CA ARG A 17 -9.19 15.10 -40.54
C ARG A 17 -8.03 14.54 -41.36
N PRO A 18 -7.82 15.01 -42.60
CA PRO A 18 -6.77 14.51 -43.49
C PRO A 18 -5.34 14.83 -43.04
N GLU A 19 -5.13 15.51 -41.92
CA GLU A 19 -3.82 16.01 -41.51
C GLU A 19 -3.40 15.58 -40.09
N SER A 20 -4.00 14.56 -39.48
CA SER A 20 -3.49 14.07 -38.20
C SER A 20 -2.23 13.26 -38.43
N PHE A 21 -1.08 13.88 -38.21
CA PHE A 21 0.21 13.20 -38.10
C PHE A 21 0.13 12.27 -36.90
N LEU A 22 -0.20 11.00 -37.12
CA LEU A 22 -0.25 9.99 -36.06
C LEU A 22 1.19 9.65 -35.65
N LEU A 23 1.68 10.32 -34.63
CA LEU A 23 2.93 9.94 -34.00
C LEU A 23 2.83 8.50 -33.49
N PRO A 24 3.88 7.68 -33.64
CA PRO A 24 3.92 6.34 -33.04
C PRO A 24 3.57 6.38 -31.57
N SER A 25 2.92 5.35 -31.04
CA SER A 25 2.53 5.27 -29.62
C SER A 25 3.71 5.47 -28.66
N ARG A 26 4.90 5.06 -29.06
CA ARG A 26 6.16 5.23 -28.29
C ARG A 26 6.55 6.69 -28.02
N VAL A 27 6.14 7.62 -28.87
CA VAL A 27 6.46 9.06 -28.73
C VAL A 27 5.30 9.87 -28.15
N ARG A 28 4.20 9.20 -27.80
CA ARG A 28 3.04 9.80 -27.15
C ARG A 28 2.86 9.25 -25.73
N ASP A 29 2.40 10.11 -24.84
CA ASP A 29 1.92 9.66 -23.53
C ASP A 29 0.58 8.91 -23.68
N VAL A 30 0.09 8.36 -22.57
CA VAL A 30 -1.19 7.61 -22.55
C VAL A 30 -2.43 8.49 -22.76
N VAL A 31 -2.29 9.82 -22.77
CA VAL A 31 -3.35 10.77 -23.15
C VAL A 31 -3.16 11.35 -24.55
N GLY A 32 -2.22 10.81 -25.33
CA GLY A 32 -2.01 11.15 -26.74
C GLY A 32 -1.13 12.36 -27.01
N ARG A 33 -0.54 12.99 -25.99
CA ARG A 33 0.38 14.13 -26.16
C ARG A 33 1.77 13.65 -26.55
N MET A 34 2.53 14.47 -27.26
CA MET A 34 3.93 14.17 -27.54
C MET A 34 4.76 14.15 -26.23
N LYS A 35 5.55 13.11 -26.02
CA LYS A 35 6.50 13.03 -24.89
C LYS A 35 7.68 13.98 -25.14
N ILE A 36 7.54 15.22 -24.71
CA ILE A 36 8.57 16.26 -24.84
C ILE A 36 9.11 16.70 -23.48
N SER A 37 8.52 16.19 -22.39
CA SER A 37 8.91 16.53 -21.04
C SER A 37 9.91 15.50 -20.48
N MET A 38 10.85 15.96 -19.67
CA MET A 38 11.72 15.06 -18.90
C MET A 38 10.90 14.42 -17.76
N PRO A 39 10.82 13.09 -17.67
CA PRO A 39 10.18 12.45 -16.55
C PRO A 39 10.99 12.68 -15.27
N GLN A 40 10.28 12.90 -14.16
CA GLN A 40 10.90 12.95 -12.83
C GLN A 40 10.86 11.56 -12.22
N ASN A 41 12.03 11.05 -11.81
CA ASN A 41 12.11 9.87 -10.96
C ASN A 41 11.61 10.22 -9.55
N ILE A 42 10.56 9.54 -9.09
CA ILE A 42 9.95 9.75 -7.77
C ILE A 42 10.24 8.60 -6.80
N TYR A 43 10.67 7.47 -7.33
CA TYR A 43 11.06 6.31 -6.54
C TYR A 43 12.00 5.43 -7.37
N GLU A 44 13.07 4.99 -6.73
CA GLU A 44 14.01 4.04 -7.31
C GLU A 44 14.49 3.08 -6.23
N ALA A 45 14.82 1.87 -6.61
CA ALA A 45 15.45 0.91 -5.73
C ALA A 45 16.33 -0.02 -6.56
N ASP A 46 17.52 -0.27 -6.05
CA ASP A 46 18.38 -1.39 -6.38
C ASP A 46 18.58 -2.26 -5.13
N PHE A 47 19.13 -3.43 -5.28
CA PHE A 47 19.26 -4.36 -4.18
C PHE A 47 20.68 -4.90 -4.02
N GLU A 48 21.67 -4.15 -4.48
CA GLU A 48 23.08 -4.51 -4.35
C GLU A 48 23.48 -4.65 -2.87
N TYR A 49 23.12 -3.67 -2.05
CA TYR A 49 23.56 -3.59 -0.65
C TYR A 49 22.56 -4.15 0.36
N GLY A 50 21.38 -4.60 -0.07
CA GLY A 50 20.41 -5.17 0.86
C GLY A 50 18.96 -5.09 0.39
N SER A 51 18.06 -5.58 1.23
CA SER A 51 16.62 -5.66 0.93
C SER A 51 15.85 -4.36 1.15
N GLN A 52 16.49 -3.32 1.68
CA GLN A 52 15.91 -1.99 1.94
C GLN A 52 14.60 -2.01 2.75
N PRO A 53 14.60 -2.51 3.99
CA PRO A 53 13.37 -2.72 4.77
C PRO A 53 12.61 -1.43 5.13
N MET A 54 13.28 -0.26 5.11
CA MET A 54 12.62 1.04 5.30
C MET A 54 11.82 1.49 4.08
N ARG A 55 12.07 0.91 2.91
CA ARG A 55 11.41 1.26 1.63
C ARG A 55 10.52 0.15 1.09
N TRP A 56 10.76 -1.09 1.52
CA TRP A 56 10.06 -2.29 1.08
C TRP A 56 9.55 -3.09 2.26
N GLU A 57 8.38 -3.64 2.11
CA GLU A 57 7.78 -4.57 3.05
C GLU A 57 7.67 -5.94 2.43
N ASN A 58 7.99 -6.95 3.22
CA ASN A 58 7.92 -8.36 2.84
C ASN A 58 6.82 -9.04 3.65
N TYR A 59 6.03 -9.86 2.98
CA TYR A 59 5.01 -10.68 3.63
C TYR A 59 5.05 -12.10 3.07
N THR A 60 5.03 -13.09 3.94
CA THR A 60 5.07 -14.51 3.58
C THR A 60 3.99 -15.29 4.30
N VAL A 61 3.38 -16.25 3.61
CA VAL A 61 2.49 -17.25 4.20
C VAL A 61 3.04 -18.61 3.85
N ASN A 62 3.23 -19.42 4.90
CA ASN A 62 3.61 -20.82 4.79
C ASN A 62 2.44 -21.65 5.29
N THR A 63 1.92 -22.54 4.46
CA THR A 63 0.81 -23.42 4.83
C THR A 63 1.31 -24.77 5.36
N ALA A 64 2.58 -25.09 5.13
CA ALA A 64 3.24 -26.25 5.72
C ALA A 64 4.07 -25.86 6.95
N SER A 65 4.17 -26.80 7.90
CA SER A 65 5.02 -26.66 9.09
C SER A 65 6.47 -27.11 8.86
N SER A 66 6.74 -27.78 7.73
CA SER A 66 8.08 -28.27 7.38
C SER A 66 8.25 -28.38 5.86
N GLY A 67 9.49 -28.36 5.39
CA GLY A 67 9.83 -28.40 3.97
C GLY A 67 10.34 -27.05 3.46
N SER A 68 10.28 -26.84 2.15
CA SER A 68 10.63 -25.55 1.54
C SER A 68 9.58 -24.51 1.86
N LEU A 69 9.95 -23.58 2.73
CA LEU A 69 9.07 -22.51 3.19
C LEU A 69 9.14 -21.32 2.23
N ALA A 70 8.02 -20.63 2.08
CA ALA A 70 7.98 -19.35 1.39
C ALA A 70 8.98 -18.38 2.03
N SER A 71 9.79 -17.74 1.21
CA SER A 71 10.87 -16.86 1.67
C SER A 71 11.16 -15.75 0.68
N ILE A 72 11.65 -14.63 1.20
CA ILE A 72 12.10 -13.47 0.42
C ILE A 72 13.53 -13.18 0.86
N VAL A 73 14.49 -13.34 -0.04
CA VAL A 73 15.92 -13.28 0.28
C VAL A 73 16.64 -12.42 -0.76
N GLN A 74 17.41 -11.46 -0.28
CA GLN A 74 18.32 -10.70 -1.12
C GLN A 74 19.47 -11.61 -1.58
N LEU A 75 19.86 -11.47 -2.84
CA LEU A 75 20.93 -12.22 -3.50
C LEU A 75 22.14 -11.29 -3.76
N PRO A 76 23.12 -11.23 -2.84
CA PRO A 76 24.22 -10.28 -2.96
C PRO A 76 25.04 -10.46 -4.25
N GLY A 77 25.23 -11.69 -4.69
CA GLY A 77 25.98 -12.01 -5.89
C GLY A 77 25.27 -11.66 -7.21
N MET A 78 24.02 -11.23 -7.16
CA MET A 78 23.21 -10.87 -8.33
C MET A 78 22.63 -9.46 -8.25
N GLY A 79 22.70 -8.80 -7.10
CA GLY A 79 22.05 -7.51 -6.89
C GLY A 79 20.53 -7.57 -7.01
N GLY A 80 19.90 -8.70 -6.68
CA GLY A 80 18.47 -8.94 -6.82
C GLY A 80 17.84 -9.51 -5.55
N VAL A 81 16.52 -9.70 -5.59
CA VAL A 81 15.76 -10.34 -4.52
C VAL A 81 14.99 -11.53 -5.07
N ARG A 82 15.22 -12.69 -4.48
CA ARG A 82 14.49 -13.91 -4.78
C ARG A 82 13.28 -14.03 -3.86
N MET A 83 12.13 -14.24 -4.47
CA MET A 83 10.90 -14.63 -3.81
C MET A 83 10.64 -16.10 -4.12
N LEU A 84 10.53 -16.94 -3.11
CA LEU A 84 10.32 -18.37 -3.23
C LEU A 84 9.01 -18.74 -2.55
N VAL A 85 8.20 -19.57 -3.18
CA VAL A 85 7.09 -20.29 -2.54
C VAL A 85 7.37 -21.78 -2.56
N GLY A 86 6.89 -22.48 -1.54
CA GLY A 86 6.91 -23.94 -1.47
C GLY A 86 5.98 -24.56 -2.51
N ASN A 87 5.58 -25.80 -2.26
CA ASN A 87 4.71 -26.56 -3.16
C ASN A 87 3.27 -26.72 -2.62
N ASN A 88 2.92 -26.07 -1.52
CA ASN A 88 1.60 -26.22 -0.91
C ASN A 88 0.61 -25.18 -1.44
N ALA A 89 -0.65 -25.58 -1.51
CA ALA A 89 -1.73 -24.65 -1.80
C ALA A 89 -1.78 -23.53 -0.73
N GLY A 90 -1.88 -22.29 -1.18
CA GLY A 90 -1.95 -21.12 -0.29
C GLY A 90 -0.61 -20.53 0.11
N ASP A 91 0.52 -21.15 -0.22
CA ASP A 91 1.83 -20.52 -0.02
C ASP A 91 1.91 -19.22 -0.83
N LEU A 92 2.45 -18.18 -0.19
CA LEU A 92 2.43 -16.82 -0.72
C LEU A 92 3.69 -16.05 -0.31
N THR A 93 4.24 -15.30 -1.25
CA THR A 93 5.21 -14.24 -0.97
C THR A 93 4.75 -12.95 -1.61
N VAL A 94 4.82 -11.86 -0.87
CA VAL A 94 4.55 -10.50 -1.34
C VAL A 94 5.69 -9.60 -0.93
N ARG A 95 6.19 -8.83 -1.89
CA ARG A 95 7.13 -7.74 -1.66
C ARG A 95 6.56 -6.48 -2.27
N GLN A 96 6.34 -5.47 -1.45
CA GLN A 96 5.67 -4.24 -1.86
C GLN A 96 6.46 -3.01 -1.41
N SER A 97 6.49 -1.98 -2.27
CA SER A 97 6.98 -0.67 -1.86
C SER A 97 6.10 -0.12 -0.75
N ARG A 98 6.71 0.45 0.29
CA ARG A 98 5.95 1.06 1.40
C ARG A 98 5.17 2.30 0.94
N PRO A 99 5.76 3.23 0.13
CA PRO A 99 5.00 4.31 -0.45
C PRO A 99 3.97 3.81 -1.48
N TYR A 100 2.77 4.38 -1.38
CA TYR A 100 1.80 4.44 -2.47
C TYR A 100 2.16 5.66 -3.32
N HIS A 101 2.48 5.44 -4.58
CA HIS A 101 2.93 6.50 -5.48
C HIS A 101 1.75 7.37 -5.87
N ARG A 102 1.80 8.64 -5.47
CA ARG A 102 0.70 9.57 -5.69
C ARG A 102 0.52 9.86 -7.18
N TYR A 103 -0.66 9.56 -7.70
CA TYR A 103 -1.09 9.97 -9.02
C TYR A 103 -1.48 11.45 -9.02
N GLN A 104 -1.06 12.16 -10.05
CA GLN A 104 -1.48 13.54 -10.31
C GLN A 104 -2.28 13.59 -11.61
N PRO A 105 -3.56 14.01 -11.58
CA PRO A 105 -4.34 14.17 -12.80
C PRO A 105 -3.63 15.02 -13.84
N GLY A 106 -3.68 14.59 -15.11
CA GLY A 106 -2.96 15.25 -16.19
C GLY A 106 -1.53 14.77 -16.43
N LYS A 107 -1.03 13.83 -15.62
CA LYS A 107 0.32 13.25 -15.77
C LYS A 107 0.24 11.75 -15.94
N THR A 108 1.23 11.20 -16.61
CA THR A 108 1.40 9.75 -16.75
C THR A 108 2.30 9.24 -15.64
N MET A 109 1.89 8.14 -15.01
CA MET A 109 2.73 7.35 -14.11
C MET A 109 3.39 6.24 -14.91
N TYR A 110 4.68 6.05 -14.71
CA TYR A 110 5.50 5.06 -15.41
C TYR A 110 6.31 4.25 -14.40
N MET A 111 6.41 2.95 -14.62
CA MET A 111 7.28 2.05 -13.87
C MET A 111 8.13 1.23 -14.85
N ALA A 112 9.41 1.05 -14.54
CA ALA A 112 10.26 0.07 -15.18
C ALA A 112 10.94 -0.82 -14.15
N THR A 113 11.05 -2.11 -14.44
CA THR A 113 11.70 -3.09 -13.56
C THR A 113 12.27 -4.25 -14.37
N ALA A 114 13.33 -4.86 -13.88
CA ALA A 114 13.85 -6.10 -14.41
C ALA A 114 13.40 -7.28 -13.54
N ILE A 115 12.93 -8.35 -14.17
CA ILE A 115 12.37 -9.52 -13.51
C ILE A 115 12.67 -10.81 -14.28
N ASN A 116 12.87 -11.89 -13.55
CA ASN A 116 12.88 -13.25 -14.07
C ASN A 116 11.73 -14.04 -13.43
N PHE A 117 10.73 -14.38 -14.23
CA PHE A 117 9.63 -15.22 -13.78
C PHE A 117 10.02 -16.70 -13.68
N GLY A 118 11.05 -17.13 -14.44
CA GLY A 118 11.35 -18.55 -14.61
C GLY A 118 10.32 -19.27 -15.50
N ALA A 119 10.33 -20.59 -15.43
CA ALA A 119 9.35 -21.41 -16.16
C ALA A 119 7.97 -21.35 -15.48
N PRO A 120 6.87 -21.25 -16.25
CA PRO A 120 5.54 -21.25 -15.69
C PRO A 120 5.26 -22.58 -14.95
N THR A 121 4.70 -22.49 -13.76
CA THR A 121 4.37 -23.63 -12.92
C THR A 121 2.85 -23.72 -12.76
N SER A 122 2.30 -24.91 -12.94
CA SER A 122 0.87 -25.15 -12.76
C SER A 122 0.43 -24.77 -11.34
N ASN A 123 -0.74 -24.14 -11.21
CA ASN A 123 -1.27 -23.64 -9.94
C ASN A 123 -0.44 -22.55 -9.23
N ASN A 124 0.55 -21.96 -9.92
CA ASN A 124 1.33 -20.85 -9.38
C ASN A 124 1.06 -19.59 -10.19
N TYR A 125 0.92 -18.46 -9.51
CA TYR A 125 0.87 -17.13 -10.11
C TYR A 125 2.06 -16.30 -9.64
N GLN A 126 2.69 -15.62 -10.59
CA GLN A 126 3.76 -14.67 -10.36
C GLN A 126 3.34 -13.32 -10.97
N ARG A 127 3.47 -12.24 -10.21
CA ARG A 127 2.93 -10.92 -10.59
C ARG A 127 3.93 -9.81 -10.33
N VAL A 128 3.92 -8.80 -11.20
CA VAL A 128 4.68 -7.57 -11.01
C VAL A 128 3.92 -6.39 -11.60
N GLY A 129 3.86 -5.29 -10.87
CA GLY A 129 3.22 -4.07 -11.37
C GLY A 129 2.91 -3.03 -10.32
N PHE A 130 2.04 -2.12 -10.74
CA PHE A 130 1.39 -1.15 -9.88
C PHE A 130 0.09 -1.74 -9.35
N PHE A 131 0.11 -2.38 -8.20
CA PHE A 131 -1.11 -2.96 -7.64
C PHE A 131 -1.02 -3.22 -6.14
N ASP A 132 -2.19 -3.30 -5.53
CA ASP A 132 -2.36 -3.81 -4.18
C ASP A 132 -3.39 -4.97 -4.17
N ASP A 133 -3.94 -5.27 -3.02
CA ASP A 133 -4.95 -6.33 -2.90
C ASP A 133 -6.28 -6.01 -3.56
N SER A 134 -6.50 -4.74 -3.88
CA SER A 134 -7.79 -4.21 -4.31
C SER A 134 -7.79 -3.72 -5.74
N ASN A 135 -6.72 -3.04 -6.14
CA ASN A 135 -6.67 -2.27 -7.38
C ASN A 135 -5.30 -2.37 -8.02
N GLY A 136 -5.24 -2.19 -9.32
CA GLY A 136 -3.98 -2.01 -10.02
C GLY A 136 -3.89 -2.62 -11.40
N ILE A 137 -2.69 -2.55 -11.92
CA ILE A 137 -2.28 -3.09 -13.21
C ILE A 137 -0.99 -3.87 -13.05
N PHE A 138 -0.89 -5.03 -13.67
CA PHE A 138 0.31 -5.86 -13.53
C PHE A 138 0.47 -6.86 -14.68
N PHE A 139 1.69 -7.36 -14.85
CA PHE A 139 1.96 -8.58 -15.57
C PHE A 139 1.76 -9.77 -14.64
N GLU A 140 1.15 -10.82 -15.15
CA GLU A 140 0.99 -12.10 -14.46
C GLU A 140 1.53 -13.23 -15.33
N GLN A 141 2.36 -14.09 -14.77
CA GLN A 141 2.62 -15.42 -15.28
C GLN A 141 1.76 -16.40 -14.47
N GLY A 142 0.92 -17.17 -15.15
CA GLY A 142 -0.05 -18.06 -14.52
C GLY A 142 -0.31 -19.32 -15.35
N ALA A 143 -1.58 -19.64 -15.51
CA ALA A 143 -1.98 -20.87 -16.21
C ALA A 143 -1.52 -20.89 -17.66
N VAL A 144 -0.82 -21.95 -18.03
CA VAL A 144 -0.42 -22.26 -19.41
C VAL A 144 -1.60 -22.88 -20.13
N THR A 145 -1.87 -22.42 -21.34
CA THR A 145 -2.88 -22.98 -22.24
C THR A 145 -2.26 -23.27 -23.61
N ALA A 146 -2.97 -24.00 -24.47
CA ALA A 146 -2.49 -24.27 -25.82
C ALA A 146 -2.21 -22.99 -26.61
N ASN A 147 -3.01 -21.95 -26.38
CA ASN A 147 -2.89 -20.66 -27.06
C ASN A 147 -2.01 -19.65 -26.30
N ASN A 148 -1.69 -19.90 -25.03
CA ASN A 148 -0.79 -19.10 -24.20
C ASN A 148 0.26 -20.00 -23.54
N PRO A 149 1.26 -20.48 -24.28
CA PRO A 149 2.26 -21.41 -23.76
C PRO A 149 3.24 -20.73 -22.76
N SER A 150 3.32 -19.40 -22.76
CA SER A 150 4.11 -18.64 -21.79
C SER A 150 3.39 -18.43 -20.46
N GLY A 151 2.06 -18.63 -20.42
CA GLY A 151 1.22 -18.30 -19.28
C GLY A 151 1.17 -16.81 -18.94
N MET A 152 1.54 -15.91 -19.86
CA MET A 152 1.62 -14.48 -19.61
C MET A 152 0.29 -13.77 -19.85
N TYR A 153 -0.03 -12.86 -18.94
CA TYR A 153 -1.24 -12.03 -18.96
C TYR A 153 -0.91 -10.57 -18.60
N CYS A 154 -1.59 -9.64 -19.28
CA CYS A 154 -1.77 -8.28 -18.78
C CYS A 154 -3.05 -8.25 -17.95
N VAL A 155 -3.00 -7.72 -16.74
CA VAL A 155 -4.12 -7.80 -15.80
C VAL A 155 -4.48 -6.42 -15.26
N ILE A 156 -5.78 -6.16 -15.21
CA ILE A 156 -6.37 -5.02 -14.50
C ILE A 156 -7.15 -5.56 -13.32
N ARG A 157 -6.79 -5.16 -12.10
CA ARG A 157 -7.51 -5.45 -10.87
C ARG A 157 -8.33 -4.25 -10.45
N SER A 158 -9.60 -4.48 -10.12
CA SER A 158 -10.47 -3.41 -9.66
C SER A 158 -11.42 -3.90 -8.56
N ASP A 159 -11.51 -3.14 -7.49
CA ASP A 159 -12.56 -3.25 -6.47
C ASP A 159 -13.63 -2.15 -6.64
N ALA A 160 -13.58 -1.40 -7.72
CA ALA A 160 -14.60 -0.42 -8.11
C ALA A 160 -15.90 -1.09 -8.57
N GLY A 161 -16.16 -2.31 -8.17
CA GLY A 161 -17.28 -3.17 -8.58
C GLY A 161 -18.62 -2.48 -8.74
N SER A 162 -19.59 -3.19 -9.31
CA SER A 162 -20.91 -2.61 -9.58
C SER A 162 -21.49 -1.97 -8.33
N VAL A 163 -21.81 -0.72 -8.43
CA VAL A 163 -22.54 0.03 -7.39
C VAL A 163 -23.95 0.22 -7.89
N ASN A 164 -24.93 0.02 -7.06
CA ASN A 164 -26.28 0.50 -7.37
C ASN A 164 -26.22 2.03 -7.41
N LEU A 165 -26.31 2.60 -8.60
CA LEU A 165 -26.16 4.06 -8.79
C LEU A 165 -27.21 4.88 -8.06
N ALA A 166 -28.40 4.31 -7.80
CA ALA A 166 -29.46 5.00 -7.07
C ALA A 166 -29.20 5.06 -5.56
N THR A 167 -28.54 4.06 -5.00
CA THR A 167 -28.30 3.95 -3.54
C THR A 167 -26.84 4.18 -3.15
N GLY A 168 -25.91 4.15 -4.10
CA GLY A 168 -24.47 4.19 -3.84
C GLY A 168 -23.93 2.93 -3.15
N VAL A 169 -24.74 1.89 -3.00
CA VAL A 169 -24.36 0.66 -2.30
C VAL A 169 -23.62 -0.28 -3.26
N PRO A 170 -22.45 -0.79 -2.91
CA PRO A 170 -21.74 -1.79 -3.71
C PRO A 170 -22.54 -3.09 -3.85
N ILE A 171 -22.55 -3.67 -5.05
CA ILE A 171 -23.25 -4.93 -5.34
C ILE A 171 -22.28 -6.12 -5.28
N SER A 172 -20.99 -5.88 -5.51
CA SER A 172 -19.96 -6.92 -5.53
C SER A 172 -18.80 -6.57 -4.59
N SER A 173 -18.24 -7.57 -3.95
CA SER A 173 -17.34 -7.45 -2.80
C SER A 173 -15.88 -7.74 -3.09
N LEU A 174 -15.58 -8.42 -4.17
CA LEU A 174 -14.22 -8.85 -4.46
C LEU A 174 -13.61 -8.01 -5.56
N PRO A 175 -12.31 -7.72 -5.49
CA PRO A 175 -11.61 -7.20 -6.64
C PRO A 175 -11.71 -8.21 -7.77
N VAL A 176 -12.02 -7.71 -8.96
CA VAL A 176 -12.10 -8.51 -10.18
C VAL A 176 -10.79 -8.32 -10.95
N ASP A 177 -10.14 -9.43 -11.29
CA ASP A 177 -8.99 -9.45 -12.18
C ASP A 177 -9.47 -9.69 -13.61
N THR A 178 -9.40 -8.64 -14.44
CA THR A 178 -9.61 -8.76 -15.89
C THR A 178 -8.28 -9.14 -16.52
N LYS A 179 -8.19 -10.39 -17.02
CA LYS A 179 -6.98 -10.95 -17.60
C LYS A 179 -7.04 -10.93 -19.11
N ILE A 180 -6.03 -10.34 -19.72
CA ILE A 180 -5.84 -10.29 -21.17
C ILE A 180 -4.68 -11.23 -21.50
N SER A 181 -5.03 -12.38 -22.08
CA SER A 181 -4.06 -13.41 -22.45
C SER A 181 -3.11 -12.90 -23.53
N TYR A 182 -1.88 -13.38 -23.48
CA TYR A 182 -0.81 -13.09 -24.42
C TYR A 182 -1.24 -13.15 -25.90
N GLU A 183 -2.03 -14.13 -26.30
CA GLU A 183 -2.57 -14.27 -27.66
C GLU A 183 -3.44 -13.10 -28.12
N ASN A 184 -4.00 -12.35 -27.18
CA ASN A 184 -4.87 -11.19 -27.43
C ASN A 184 -4.13 -9.85 -27.24
N TRP A 185 -2.82 -9.86 -27.06
CA TRP A 185 -2.06 -8.63 -26.92
C TRP A 185 -1.96 -7.90 -28.26
N TYR A 186 -2.14 -6.61 -28.16
CA TYR A 186 -2.40 -5.74 -29.30
C TYR A 186 -1.19 -5.46 -30.19
N GLY A 187 0.00 -5.53 -29.66
CA GLY A 187 1.20 -5.04 -30.30
C GLY A 187 2.28 -6.07 -30.53
N ASP A 188 1.92 -7.35 -30.66
CA ASP A 188 2.94 -8.39 -30.69
C ASP A 188 3.32 -8.94 -32.07
N PRO A 189 4.17 -8.22 -32.81
CA PRO A 189 5.10 -8.89 -33.72
C PRO A 189 6.32 -9.48 -32.99
N VAL A 190 6.51 -9.20 -31.69
CA VAL A 190 7.75 -9.46 -30.95
C VAL A 190 7.60 -10.58 -29.92
N GLY A 191 6.38 -10.94 -29.55
CA GLY A 191 6.12 -11.85 -28.45
C GLY A 191 6.62 -13.27 -28.67
N SER A 192 6.63 -13.75 -29.89
CA SER A 192 7.28 -15.03 -30.21
C SER A 192 8.81 -15.03 -30.01
N LEU A 193 9.41 -13.84 -29.84
CA LEU A 193 10.85 -13.64 -29.58
C LEU A 193 11.17 -13.48 -28.10
N ILE A 194 10.18 -13.38 -27.21
CA ILE A 194 10.40 -13.17 -25.78
C ILE A 194 10.53 -14.50 -25.07
N ASP A 195 11.70 -14.78 -24.56
CA ASP A 195 11.91 -15.89 -23.65
C ASP A 195 11.63 -15.47 -22.21
N TRP A 196 10.42 -15.72 -21.74
CA TRP A 196 9.96 -15.35 -20.40
C TRP A 196 10.67 -16.10 -19.26
N THR A 197 11.48 -17.09 -19.57
CA THR A 197 12.32 -17.79 -18.58
C THR A 197 13.62 -17.05 -18.28
N LYS A 198 13.91 -15.99 -19.04
CA LYS A 198 15.06 -15.12 -18.87
C LYS A 198 14.69 -13.82 -18.16
N ILE A 199 15.71 -13.07 -17.76
CA ILE A 199 15.51 -11.73 -17.23
C ILE A 199 14.94 -10.84 -18.33
N GLN A 200 13.80 -10.22 -18.05
CA GLN A 200 13.13 -9.26 -18.92
C GLN A 200 13.05 -7.90 -18.25
N MET A 201 13.23 -6.84 -19.01
CA MET A 201 12.99 -5.48 -18.56
C MET A 201 11.58 -5.05 -18.98
N LEU A 202 10.68 -5.03 -18.02
CA LEU A 202 9.28 -4.70 -18.21
C LEU A 202 9.00 -3.26 -17.82
N TRP A 203 8.04 -2.66 -18.48
CA TRP A 203 7.53 -1.35 -18.12
C TRP A 203 6.01 -1.29 -18.22
N MET A 204 5.42 -0.39 -17.43
CA MET A 204 3.99 -0.09 -17.44
C MET A 204 3.79 1.40 -17.29
N GLU A 205 2.76 1.93 -17.96
CA GLU A 205 2.36 3.32 -17.80
C GLU A 205 0.84 3.47 -17.78
N TYR A 206 0.37 4.44 -17.02
CA TYR A 206 -1.06 4.75 -16.98
C TYR A 206 -1.32 6.23 -16.70
N ALA A 207 -2.45 6.72 -17.22
CA ALA A 207 -3.12 7.92 -16.72
C ALA A 207 -4.46 7.47 -16.14
N TRP A 208 -4.67 7.68 -14.86
CA TRP A 208 -5.84 7.11 -14.20
C TRP A 208 -7.15 7.78 -14.62
N TYR A 209 -7.44 8.99 -14.25
CA TYR A 209 -8.73 9.68 -14.46
C TYR A 209 -9.99 8.79 -14.27
N GLY A 210 -9.85 7.55 -13.83
CA GLY A 210 -10.89 6.53 -13.81
C GLY A 210 -11.14 5.82 -15.14
N ALA A 211 -10.81 6.46 -16.26
CA ALA A 211 -11.07 6.00 -17.63
C ALA A 211 -9.88 6.20 -18.58
N GLY A 212 -8.70 6.47 -18.04
CA GLY A 212 -7.50 6.73 -18.84
C GLY A 212 -6.90 5.48 -19.47
N THR A 213 -5.93 5.67 -20.32
CA THR A 213 -5.23 4.61 -21.04
C THR A 213 -4.18 3.94 -20.15
N ILE A 214 -4.01 2.64 -20.35
CA ILE A 214 -3.02 1.80 -19.67
C ILE A 214 -2.18 1.13 -20.76
N ARG A 215 -0.86 1.03 -20.52
CA ARG A 215 0.07 0.31 -21.39
C ARG A 215 0.96 -0.62 -20.60
N TRP A 216 1.21 -1.78 -21.19
CA TRP A 216 2.22 -2.74 -20.78
C TRP A 216 3.26 -2.88 -21.89
N GLY A 217 4.52 -2.94 -21.54
CA GLY A 217 5.58 -3.04 -22.50
C GLY A 217 6.83 -3.72 -22.00
N ILE A 218 7.76 -3.90 -22.89
CA ILE A 218 9.06 -4.53 -22.67
C ILE A 218 10.15 -3.71 -23.34
N LEU A 219 11.34 -3.74 -22.80
CA LEU A 219 12.54 -3.22 -23.43
C LEU A 219 13.32 -4.37 -24.05
N LEU A 220 13.41 -4.40 -25.38
CA LEU A 220 14.20 -5.39 -26.12
C LEU A 220 15.29 -4.70 -26.92
N ASN A 221 16.53 -5.13 -26.73
CA ASN A 221 17.71 -4.57 -27.41
C ASN A 221 17.84 -3.03 -27.29
N GLY A 222 17.41 -2.49 -26.14
CA GLY A 222 17.42 -1.05 -25.88
C GLY A 222 16.23 -0.27 -26.44
N GLU A 223 15.31 -0.93 -27.15
CA GLU A 223 14.11 -0.30 -27.71
C GLU A 223 12.85 -0.65 -26.90
N PRO A 224 12.01 0.33 -26.54
CA PRO A 224 10.76 0.09 -25.85
C PRO A 224 9.67 -0.38 -26.82
N TYR A 225 9.07 -1.52 -26.53
CA TYR A 225 7.93 -2.07 -27.25
C TYR A 225 6.68 -2.05 -26.38
N VAL A 226 5.56 -1.58 -26.94
CA VAL A 226 4.24 -1.73 -26.33
C VAL A 226 3.72 -3.12 -26.65
N LEU A 227 3.53 -3.95 -25.63
CA LEU A 227 2.96 -5.29 -25.77
C LEU A 227 1.43 -5.24 -25.83
N HIS A 228 0.83 -4.42 -24.96
CA HIS A 228 -0.61 -4.24 -24.93
C HIS A 228 -1.00 -2.84 -24.46
N GLU A 229 -2.10 -2.33 -25.01
CA GLU A 229 -2.68 -1.05 -24.64
C GLU A 229 -4.19 -1.20 -24.45
N VAL A 230 -4.71 -0.64 -23.37
CA VAL A 230 -6.15 -0.58 -23.08
C VAL A 230 -6.55 0.87 -22.87
N GLY A 231 -7.46 1.36 -23.72
CA GLY A 231 -8.20 2.58 -23.46
C GLY A 231 -9.35 2.26 -22.51
N ALA A 232 -9.20 2.59 -21.25
CA ALA A 232 -10.22 2.24 -20.26
C ALA A 232 -11.48 3.11 -20.35
N GLY A 233 -11.51 4.12 -21.20
CA GLY A 233 -12.68 4.90 -21.54
C GLY A 233 -13.60 4.12 -22.50
N ASN A 234 -14.92 4.28 -22.38
CA ASN A 234 -15.95 3.73 -23.29
C ASN A 234 -16.13 2.18 -23.36
N GLY A 235 -15.86 1.41 -22.32
CA GLY A 235 -16.30 0.04 -22.10
C GLY A 235 -15.46 -1.07 -22.69
N ASN A 236 -14.26 -0.79 -23.13
CA ASN A 236 -13.57 -1.75 -23.97
C ASN A 236 -12.56 -2.66 -23.29
N TYR A 237 -12.44 -2.62 -21.99
CA TYR A 237 -11.82 -3.73 -21.30
C TYR A 237 -12.92 -4.65 -20.78
N THR A 238 -12.95 -5.81 -21.36
CA THR A 238 -13.88 -6.92 -21.17
C THR A 238 -14.82 -6.87 -19.96
N GLY A 239 -16.10 -6.74 -20.23
CA GLY A 239 -17.16 -7.14 -19.29
C GLY A 239 -17.60 -6.11 -18.28
N ASN A 240 -17.01 -4.94 -18.20
CA ASN A 240 -17.51 -3.87 -17.36
C ASN A 240 -18.22 -2.81 -18.22
N PRO A 241 -19.55 -2.69 -18.14
CA PRO A 241 -20.23 -1.54 -18.69
C PRO A 241 -19.73 -0.33 -17.91
N GLN A 242 -18.98 0.52 -18.54
CA GLN A 242 -18.25 1.71 -18.12
C GLN A 242 -18.95 2.73 -17.28
N GLN A 243 -19.75 2.30 -16.38
CA GLN A 243 -20.27 3.11 -15.31
C GLN A 243 -19.25 3.28 -14.16
N PHE A 244 -18.15 2.52 -14.20
CA PHE A 244 -17.16 2.45 -13.11
C PHE A 244 -15.75 2.71 -13.62
N PRO A 245 -14.89 3.33 -12.80
CA PRO A 245 -13.49 3.48 -13.13
C PRO A 245 -12.80 2.10 -13.19
N TRP A 246 -11.78 1.97 -14.03
CA TRP A 246 -10.99 0.74 -14.13
C TRP A 246 -10.26 0.39 -12.83
N SER A 247 -10.08 1.35 -11.96
CA SER A 247 -9.55 1.21 -10.60
C SER A 247 -10.16 2.30 -9.73
N ARG A 248 -10.43 2.01 -8.47
CA ARG A 248 -10.95 2.99 -7.51
C ARG A 248 -9.95 4.11 -7.21
N THR A 249 -8.66 3.85 -7.37
CA THR A 249 -7.59 4.80 -7.08
C THR A 249 -6.52 4.77 -8.17
N GLY A 250 -5.90 5.92 -8.40
CA GLY A 250 -4.67 6.02 -9.18
C GLY A 250 -3.41 5.95 -8.33
N ASN A 251 -3.53 5.90 -7.00
CA ASN A 251 -2.39 5.84 -6.09
C ASN A 251 -2.07 4.39 -5.76
N LEU A 252 -1.01 3.87 -6.35
CA LEU A 252 -0.68 2.46 -6.32
C LEU A 252 0.78 2.24 -5.89
N PRO A 253 1.08 1.18 -5.15
CA PRO A 253 2.44 0.78 -4.84
C PRO A 253 3.03 -0.04 -5.97
N VAL A 254 4.35 -0.18 -6.00
CA VAL A 254 5.01 -1.25 -6.74
C VAL A 254 4.92 -2.53 -5.94
N ARG A 255 4.47 -3.62 -6.56
CA ARG A 255 4.34 -4.91 -5.88
C ARG A 255 4.83 -6.04 -6.77
N TYR A 256 5.52 -6.97 -6.12
CA TYR A 256 5.85 -8.30 -6.62
C TYR A 256 5.09 -9.31 -5.75
N GLU A 257 4.47 -10.28 -6.38
CA GLU A 257 3.69 -11.30 -5.68
C GLU A 257 3.89 -12.65 -6.33
N GLN A 258 4.00 -13.68 -5.51
CA GLN A 258 3.98 -15.06 -5.96
C GLN A 258 3.06 -15.87 -5.05
N ARG A 259 2.18 -16.68 -5.65
CA ARG A 259 1.14 -17.41 -4.92
C ARG A 259 0.80 -18.75 -5.55
N ASN A 260 0.65 -19.76 -4.71
CA ASN A 260 0.06 -21.04 -5.09
C ASN A 260 -1.45 -21.04 -4.81
N ILE A 261 -2.26 -21.27 -5.84
CA ILE A 261 -3.72 -21.44 -5.72
C ILE A 261 -4.13 -22.89 -5.51
N GLY A 262 -3.22 -23.82 -5.77
CA GLY A 262 -3.32 -25.26 -5.56
C GLY A 262 -1.93 -25.82 -5.24
N ALA A 263 -1.84 -27.10 -4.92
CA ALA A 263 -0.54 -27.74 -4.75
C ALA A 263 0.22 -27.74 -6.09
N THR A 264 1.53 -27.52 -6.02
CA THR A 264 2.44 -27.52 -7.17
C THR A 264 3.36 -28.73 -7.11
N THR A 265 3.93 -29.13 -8.25
CA THR A 265 4.85 -30.28 -8.33
C THR A 265 6.26 -29.93 -7.87
N ALA A 266 6.60 -28.65 -7.83
CA ALA A 266 7.91 -28.13 -7.44
C ALA A 266 7.77 -26.73 -6.83
N ASN A 267 8.78 -26.33 -6.08
CA ASN A 267 8.90 -24.95 -5.62
C ASN A 267 9.04 -24.01 -6.81
N SER A 268 8.49 -22.82 -6.69
CA SER A 268 8.60 -21.79 -7.72
C SER A 268 9.32 -20.57 -7.17
N ALA A 269 10.13 -19.93 -7.99
CA ALA A 269 10.90 -18.77 -7.61
C ALA A 269 10.78 -17.67 -8.68
N LEU A 270 10.57 -16.45 -8.19
CA LEU A 270 10.64 -15.22 -8.95
C LEU A 270 11.86 -14.44 -8.46
N VAL A 271 12.62 -13.86 -9.38
CA VAL A 271 13.75 -12.98 -9.03
C VAL A 271 13.50 -11.61 -9.66
N HIS A 272 13.48 -10.57 -8.85
CA HIS A 272 13.41 -9.20 -9.33
C HIS A 272 14.67 -8.42 -9.00
N PHE A 273 14.92 -7.40 -9.79
CA PHE A 273 16.07 -6.53 -9.71
C PHE A 273 15.63 -5.09 -9.47
N GLY A 274 16.39 -4.12 -9.96
CA GLY A 274 16.07 -2.71 -9.81
C GLY A 274 14.68 -2.34 -10.34
N VAL A 275 14.13 -1.29 -9.76
CA VAL A 275 12.86 -0.70 -10.17
C VAL A 275 12.94 0.82 -10.11
N SER A 276 12.30 1.49 -11.05
CA SER A 276 12.10 2.93 -11.04
C SER A 276 10.63 3.26 -11.25
N VAL A 277 10.16 4.30 -10.54
CA VAL A 277 8.85 4.91 -10.76
C VAL A 277 9.05 6.37 -11.13
N MET A 278 8.47 6.76 -12.23
CA MET A 278 8.60 8.10 -12.80
C MET A 278 7.22 8.71 -13.01
N VAL A 279 7.17 10.02 -12.95
CA VAL A 279 6.01 10.82 -13.33
C VAL A 279 6.39 11.72 -14.49
N GLU A 280 5.49 11.90 -15.43
CA GLU A 280 5.68 12.84 -16.52
C GLU A 280 5.74 14.27 -15.97
N ASN A 281 6.79 15.02 -16.29
CA ASN A 281 7.09 16.30 -15.70
C ASN A 281 7.37 16.26 -14.18
N ARG A 282 7.60 17.42 -13.60
CA ARG A 282 7.86 17.56 -12.17
C ARG A 282 6.61 17.23 -11.36
N GLN A 283 6.77 16.42 -10.33
CA GLN A 283 5.72 16.22 -9.35
C GLN A 283 5.46 17.53 -8.60
N ASP A 284 4.19 17.87 -8.39
CA ASP A 284 3.82 19.01 -7.59
C ASP A 284 4.28 18.79 -6.14
N ALA A 285 4.96 19.82 -5.60
CA ALA A 285 5.45 19.78 -4.22
C ALA A 285 4.30 19.86 -3.20
N GLN A 286 3.14 20.41 -3.58
CA GLN A 286 1.98 20.52 -2.71
C GLN A 286 1.26 19.18 -2.62
N ARG A 287 1.74 18.31 -1.71
CA ARG A 287 1.28 16.92 -1.58
C ARG A 287 0.12 16.73 -0.61
N GLY A 288 -0.33 17.75 0.09
CA GLY A 288 -1.39 17.69 1.11
C GLY A 288 -1.35 18.88 2.06
N PHE A 289 -1.93 18.69 3.22
CA PHE A 289 -1.98 19.73 4.24
C PHE A 289 -0.78 19.63 5.18
N THR A 290 -0.24 20.79 5.57
CA THR A 290 0.82 20.86 6.57
C THR A 290 0.22 21.12 7.94
N TYR A 291 0.57 20.30 8.91
CA TYR A 291 0.13 20.40 10.30
C TYR A 291 1.31 20.59 11.24
N GLY A 292 1.08 21.35 12.30
CA GLY A 292 1.99 21.45 13.44
C GLY A 292 1.49 20.57 14.59
N TYR A 293 2.23 19.55 14.92
CA TYR A 293 1.91 18.59 15.99
C TYR A 293 2.68 18.94 17.26
N GLY A 294 2.19 19.94 17.98
CA GLY A 294 2.75 20.34 19.27
C GLY A 294 2.29 19.44 20.41
N MET A 295 2.93 19.56 21.55
CA MET A 295 2.43 19.02 22.81
C MET A 295 1.14 19.77 23.22
N SER A 296 0.29 19.15 24.06
CA SER A 296 -0.98 19.78 24.44
C SER A 296 -0.75 21.05 25.27
N GLY A 297 -1.69 22.00 25.18
CA GLY A 297 -1.64 23.21 25.99
C GLY A 297 -1.65 22.95 27.51
N ALA A 298 -2.24 21.80 27.94
CA ALA A 298 -2.21 21.36 29.34
C ALA A 298 -0.88 20.72 29.75
N ALA A 299 -0.06 20.23 28.80
CA ALA A 299 1.24 19.65 29.04
C ALA A 299 2.21 20.06 27.91
N PRO A 300 2.65 21.33 27.88
CA PRO A 300 3.49 21.84 26.79
C PRO A 300 4.92 21.30 26.84
N ARG A 301 5.33 20.73 27.97
CA ARG A 301 6.62 20.08 28.19
C ARG A 301 6.44 18.82 29.04
N ARG A 302 7.35 17.88 28.87
CA ARG A 302 7.45 16.68 29.70
C ARG A 302 8.74 16.69 30.50
N ASN A 303 8.65 16.24 31.74
CA ASN A 303 9.84 16.01 32.55
C ASN A 303 10.51 14.70 32.11
N VAL A 304 11.74 14.81 31.65
CA VAL A 304 12.63 13.71 31.33
C VAL A 304 13.45 13.39 32.59
N PRO A 305 13.35 12.17 33.15
CA PRO A 305 14.07 11.81 34.35
C PRO A 305 15.58 11.88 34.18
N ALA A 306 16.28 12.15 35.26
CA ALA A 306 17.74 12.15 35.35
C ALA A 306 18.35 10.72 35.27
N ALA A 307 18.06 9.99 34.23
CA ALA A 307 18.33 8.55 34.14
C ALA A 307 19.06 8.16 32.88
N ASN A 308 19.89 8.89 32.32
CA ASN A 308 20.70 8.52 31.12
C ASN A 308 20.08 7.39 30.24
N THR A 309 18.75 7.35 30.16
CA THR A 309 17.95 6.38 29.41
C THR A 309 17.02 7.11 28.47
N ARG A 310 16.73 6.50 27.33
CA ARG A 310 15.77 7.03 26.35
C ARG A 310 14.39 7.17 26.97
N PHE A 311 13.86 8.38 27.02
CA PHE A 311 12.52 8.69 27.49
C PHE A 311 11.68 9.20 26.31
N PRO A 312 10.50 8.64 26.02
CA PRO A 312 9.62 9.09 24.94
C PRO A 312 8.94 10.40 25.32
N VAL A 313 9.31 11.49 24.68
CA VAL A 313 8.68 12.80 24.90
C VAL A 313 7.35 12.88 24.18
N THR A 314 7.32 12.48 22.93
CA THR A 314 6.12 12.38 22.10
C THR A 314 6.32 11.35 21.00
N SER A 315 5.23 10.72 20.59
CA SER A 315 5.23 9.79 19.47
C SER A 315 4.12 10.13 18.50
N PHE A 316 4.36 9.93 17.20
CA PHE A 316 3.43 10.18 16.11
C PHE A 316 3.27 8.94 15.28
N GLN A 317 2.04 8.66 14.85
CA GLN A 317 1.74 7.56 13.93
C GLN A 317 0.61 7.92 12.99
N MET A 318 0.52 7.19 11.89
CA MET A 318 -0.67 7.24 11.04
C MET A 318 -1.85 6.54 11.70
N LEU A 319 -3.05 7.01 11.41
CA LEU A 319 -4.27 6.24 11.70
C LEU A 319 -4.34 5.03 10.76
N SER A 320 -4.75 3.88 11.26
CA SER A 320 -4.92 2.67 10.44
C SER A 320 -5.98 2.85 9.35
N MET A 321 -6.98 3.67 9.61
CA MET A 321 -8.05 3.98 8.66
C MET A 321 -8.01 5.44 8.23
N GLY A 322 -8.03 5.67 6.92
CA GLY A 322 -8.09 7.02 6.36
C GLY A 322 -9.51 7.58 6.31
N ARG A 323 -10.52 6.71 6.27
CA ARG A 323 -11.92 7.09 6.32
C ARG A 323 -12.71 6.03 7.05
N THR A 324 -13.51 6.46 8.01
CA THR A 324 -14.49 5.62 8.68
C THR A 324 -15.84 5.80 8.03
N GLU A 325 -16.46 4.71 7.66
CA GLU A 325 -17.86 4.66 7.25
C GLU A 325 -18.72 4.21 8.44
N ALA A 326 -18.67 5.00 9.53
CA ALA A 326 -19.53 4.74 10.66
C ALA A 326 -20.99 4.98 10.28
N ASN A 327 -21.82 4.07 10.70
CA ASN A 327 -23.26 4.20 10.60
C ASN A 327 -23.75 5.45 11.35
N ASN A 328 -24.30 6.27 10.67
CA ASN A 328 -25.18 7.43 10.65
C ASN A 328 -25.81 7.96 11.92
N THR A 329 -25.42 7.81 13.14
CA THR A 329 -26.21 8.39 14.22
C THR A 329 -25.49 9.25 15.24
N THR A 330 -24.20 9.49 15.12
CA THR A 330 -23.50 10.43 15.98
C THR A 330 -22.51 11.29 15.22
N THR A 331 -22.62 12.56 15.44
CA THR A 331 -21.88 13.69 14.89
C THR A 331 -20.36 13.68 15.11
N ASN A 332 -19.77 12.58 15.50
CA ASN A 332 -18.35 12.43 15.66
C ASN A 332 -17.82 11.52 14.56
N ASN A 333 -17.09 12.08 13.62
CA ASN A 333 -16.32 11.39 12.59
C ASN A 333 -15.15 10.56 13.16
N TYR A 334 -15.24 10.20 14.40
CA TYR A 334 -14.42 9.22 15.06
C TYR A 334 -15.01 7.86 14.89
N PHE A 335 -14.16 6.92 14.77
CA PHE A 335 -14.38 5.62 15.30
C PHE A 335 -15.14 5.73 16.60
N SER A 336 -16.47 5.76 16.56
CA SER A 336 -17.17 5.16 17.63
C SER A 336 -16.84 3.68 17.46
N VAL A 337 -15.80 3.27 18.16
CA VAL A 337 -15.57 1.91 18.48
C VAL A 337 -16.89 1.44 19.05
N SER A 338 -17.76 0.86 18.23
CA SER A 338 -18.89 0.21 18.80
C SER A 338 -18.28 -1.01 19.48
N THR A 339 -18.25 -0.98 20.81
CA THR A 339 -18.08 -2.19 21.58
C THR A 339 -19.03 -3.19 20.95
N LEU A 340 -18.50 -4.31 20.49
CA LEU A 340 -19.33 -5.41 20.04
C LEU A 340 -20.42 -5.60 21.09
N GLY A 341 -21.66 -5.36 20.73
CA GLY A 341 -22.78 -5.62 21.63
C GLY A 341 -22.66 -7.03 22.18
N THR A 342 -23.23 -7.32 23.31
CA THR A 342 -23.08 -8.46 24.21
C THR A 342 -22.96 -9.86 23.59
N GLN A 343 -22.98 -10.01 22.27
CA GLN A 343 -22.77 -11.27 21.56
C GLN A 343 -22.10 -11.03 20.19
N ALA A 344 -20.81 -10.81 20.18
CA ALA A 344 -20.07 -11.03 18.95
C ALA A 344 -19.57 -12.47 18.94
N ASN A 345 -20.19 -13.28 18.13
CA ASN A 345 -19.66 -14.59 17.79
C ASN A 345 -18.84 -14.43 16.51
N ILE A 346 -17.54 -14.62 16.59
CA ILE A 346 -16.78 -14.93 15.40
C ILE A 346 -16.90 -16.42 15.19
N VAL A 347 -17.60 -16.78 14.16
CA VAL A 347 -17.80 -18.16 13.75
C VAL A 347 -17.16 -18.32 12.38
N ALA A 348 -16.43 -19.40 12.18
CA ALA A 348 -16.03 -19.79 10.84
C ALA A 348 -17.29 -19.97 9.98
N SER A 349 -17.39 -19.17 8.92
CA SER A 349 -18.51 -19.29 7.99
C SER A 349 -18.52 -20.69 7.37
N PRO A 350 -19.68 -21.26 7.07
CA PRO A 350 -19.81 -22.49 6.31
C PRO A 350 -19.23 -22.38 4.88
N ALA A 351 -19.00 -21.19 4.35
CA ALA A 351 -18.24 -21.00 3.14
C ALA A 351 -16.75 -21.11 3.45
N PRO A 352 -15.96 -21.90 2.73
CA PRO A 352 -14.54 -22.04 2.98
C PRO A 352 -13.89 -20.64 2.90
N ASN A 353 -13.19 -20.26 3.96
CA ASN A 353 -12.34 -19.08 4.08
C ASN A 353 -13.03 -17.75 4.47
N THR A 354 -14.28 -17.74 4.91
CA THR A 354 -14.89 -16.53 5.48
C THR A 354 -15.15 -16.66 6.97
N THR A 355 -14.79 -15.63 7.71
CA THR A 355 -15.18 -15.45 9.11
C THR A 355 -16.20 -14.33 9.19
N PHE A 356 -16.97 -14.28 10.27
CA PHE A 356 -17.93 -13.22 10.45
C PHE A 356 -18.03 -12.76 11.91
N ILE A 357 -18.49 -11.52 12.08
CA ILE A 357 -19.01 -11.01 13.34
C ILE A 357 -20.50 -10.76 13.21
N GLN A 358 -21.23 -10.99 14.29
CA GLN A 358 -22.62 -10.65 14.40
C GLN A 358 -22.85 -9.69 15.57
N VAL A 359 -23.65 -8.66 15.36
CA VAL A 359 -24.00 -7.67 16.37
C VAL A 359 -25.48 -7.75 16.70
N ALA A 360 -25.86 -7.26 17.88
CA ALA A 360 -27.26 -7.21 18.29
C ALA A 360 -28.03 -6.14 17.49
N GLY A 361 -29.27 -6.40 17.20
CA GLY A 361 -30.14 -5.51 16.40
C GLY A 361 -29.86 -5.58 14.90
N THR A 362 -30.27 -4.57 14.17
CA THR A 362 -30.09 -4.46 12.71
C THR A 362 -29.51 -3.08 12.33
N PRO A 363 -28.29 -2.75 12.80
CA PRO A 363 -27.76 -1.39 12.65
C PRO A 363 -27.34 -1.04 11.23
N TRP A 364 -27.25 -2.01 10.31
CA TRP A 364 -26.65 -1.82 8.99
C TRP A 364 -27.63 -2.09 7.84
N THR A 365 -27.34 -1.48 6.71
CA THR A 365 -27.95 -1.87 5.44
C THR A 365 -27.15 -3.02 4.82
N ALA A 366 -27.84 -3.99 4.23
CA ALA A 366 -27.16 -5.11 3.55
C ALA A 366 -26.19 -4.59 2.46
N ASN A 367 -25.02 -5.18 2.41
CA ASN A 367 -23.90 -4.84 1.51
C ASN A 367 -23.31 -3.42 1.67
N GLN A 368 -23.66 -2.70 2.72
CA GLN A 368 -23.16 -1.35 2.99
C GLN A 368 -21.64 -1.27 3.04
N PHE A 369 -20.98 -2.29 3.57
CA PHE A 369 -19.54 -2.31 3.83
C PHE A 369 -18.73 -3.15 2.85
N VAL A 370 -19.35 -3.56 1.78
CA VAL A 370 -18.67 -4.37 0.75
C VAL A 370 -17.40 -3.69 0.24
N GLY A 371 -16.28 -4.44 0.20
CA GLY A 371 -14.99 -3.94 -0.22
C GLY A 371 -14.30 -3.00 0.77
N ARG A 372 -14.89 -2.75 1.94
CA ARG A 372 -14.26 -2.03 3.04
C ARG A 372 -13.36 -2.97 3.83
N ALA A 373 -12.50 -2.38 4.65
CA ALA A 373 -11.75 -3.12 5.66
C ALA A 373 -12.44 -3.04 7.03
N ILE A 374 -12.28 -4.08 7.81
CA ILE A 374 -12.55 -4.08 9.23
C ILE A 374 -11.23 -4.25 9.98
N THR A 375 -10.97 -3.38 10.96
CA THR A 375 -9.81 -3.49 11.84
C THR A 375 -10.28 -3.80 13.24
N PHE A 376 -9.77 -4.87 13.81
CA PHE A 376 -9.95 -5.24 15.22
C PHE A 376 -8.75 -4.73 16.01
N TYR A 377 -8.99 -3.94 17.04
CA TYR A 377 -7.94 -3.33 17.83
C TYR A 377 -7.53 -4.25 18.97
N GLY A 378 -6.22 -4.46 19.11
CA GLY A 378 -5.65 -5.25 20.20
C GLY A 378 -5.97 -6.75 20.18
N LEU A 379 -6.51 -7.29 19.09
CA LEU A 379 -6.91 -8.71 19.01
C LEU A 379 -5.77 -9.64 18.58
N GLY A 380 -4.75 -9.12 17.96
CA GLY A 380 -3.58 -9.90 17.52
C GLY A 380 -2.63 -10.27 18.66
N ALA A 381 -1.69 -11.17 18.39
CA ALA A 381 -0.64 -11.52 19.33
C ALA A 381 0.13 -10.25 19.77
N GLY A 382 0.33 -10.08 21.07
CA GLY A 382 0.99 -8.90 21.64
C GLY A 382 0.16 -7.60 21.56
N ASN A 383 -1.17 -7.68 21.55
CA ASN A 383 -2.10 -6.55 21.42
C ASN A 383 -1.99 -5.80 20.07
N THR A 384 -1.57 -6.46 19.02
CA THR A 384 -1.55 -5.88 17.68
C THR A 384 -2.96 -5.81 17.08
N ASN A 385 -3.14 -4.93 16.11
CA ASN A 385 -4.40 -4.85 15.38
C ASN A 385 -4.45 -5.93 14.29
N ILE A 386 -5.66 -6.38 13.96
CA ILE A 386 -5.91 -7.27 12.84
C ILE A 386 -6.82 -6.56 11.86
N THR A 387 -6.41 -6.47 10.59
CA THR A 387 -7.22 -5.90 9.52
C THR A 387 -7.62 -6.99 8.52
N ALA A 388 -8.90 -6.98 8.17
CA ALA A 388 -9.49 -7.91 7.22
C ALA A 388 -10.33 -7.15 6.19
N ARG A 389 -10.60 -7.77 5.04
CA ARG A 389 -11.48 -7.24 4.01
C ARG A 389 -12.90 -7.76 4.22
N ILE A 390 -13.87 -6.88 4.12
CA ILE A 390 -15.30 -7.25 4.20
C ILE A 390 -15.76 -7.80 2.87
N ALA A 391 -16.22 -9.04 2.87
CA ALA A 391 -16.79 -9.71 1.72
C ALA A 391 -18.22 -9.24 1.44
N ASN A 392 -19.07 -9.28 2.45
CA ASN A 392 -20.42 -8.74 2.42
C ASN A 392 -20.89 -8.46 3.85
N ASN A 393 -22.01 -7.82 3.99
CA ASN A 393 -22.72 -7.71 5.26
C ASN A 393 -24.24 -7.79 5.08
N THR A 394 -24.88 -8.36 6.08
CA THR A 394 -26.33 -8.26 6.28
C THR A 394 -26.66 -7.09 7.19
N ALA A 395 -27.90 -7.00 7.65
CA ALA A 395 -28.31 -5.95 8.58
C ALA A 395 -27.58 -6.01 9.95
N ASN A 396 -27.03 -7.17 10.32
CA ASN A 396 -26.38 -7.38 11.62
C ASN A 396 -25.12 -8.26 11.58
N THR A 397 -24.70 -8.75 10.41
CA THR A 397 -23.57 -9.64 10.28
C THR A 397 -22.61 -9.11 9.24
N VAL A 398 -21.31 -9.07 9.55
CA VAL A 398 -20.24 -8.72 8.62
C VAL A 398 -19.38 -9.94 8.38
N TYR A 399 -19.25 -10.35 7.12
CA TYR A 399 -18.40 -11.43 6.66
C TYR A 399 -17.09 -10.86 6.13
N PHE A 400 -15.97 -11.44 6.53
CA PHE A 400 -14.66 -10.92 6.16
C PHE A 400 -13.64 -12.04 6.00
N TYR A 401 -12.56 -11.73 5.28
CA TYR A 401 -11.44 -12.61 5.00
C TYR A 401 -10.12 -11.84 5.08
N ASP A 402 -9.02 -12.57 5.19
CA ASP A 402 -7.71 -11.93 5.22
C ASP A 402 -7.46 -11.11 3.97
N LEU A 403 -6.89 -9.93 4.16
CA LEU A 403 -6.68 -8.94 3.11
C LEU A 403 -5.82 -9.47 1.96
N ILE A 404 -4.85 -10.32 2.25
CA ILE A 404 -3.85 -10.79 1.29
C ILE A 404 -4.08 -12.26 0.93
N SER A 405 -4.23 -13.12 1.93
CA SER A 405 -4.29 -14.57 1.73
C SER A 405 -5.67 -15.10 1.36
N ASN A 406 -6.72 -14.32 1.55
CA ASN A 406 -8.13 -14.72 1.41
C ASN A 406 -8.50 -15.92 2.31
N THR A 407 -7.81 -16.10 3.43
CA THR A 407 -8.09 -17.13 4.42
C THR A 407 -8.78 -16.52 5.65
N ALA A 408 -9.11 -17.34 6.64
CA ALA A 408 -9.60 -16.82 7.93
C ALA A 408 -8.52 -15.95 8.60
N PRO A 409 -8.76 -14.65 8.86
CA PRO A 409 -7.71 -13.74 9.29
C PRO A 409 -7.41 -13.83 10.78
N ILE A 410 -8.25 -14.49 11.56
CA ILE A 410 -8.26 -14.40 13.02
C ILE A 410 -8.14 -15.78 13.63
N ALA A 411 -7.05 -16.01 14.36
CA ALA A 411 -6.85 -17.21 15.16
C ALA A 411 -7.49 -17.10 16.56
N ASN A 412 -7.74 -15.88 17.05
CA ASN A 412 -8.27 -15.61 18.38
C ASN A 412 -9.74 -15.23 18.31
N THR A 413 -10.53 -15.73 19.23
CA THR A 413 -11.95 -15.37 19.35
C THR A 413 -12.06 -13.97 19.97
N PRO A 414 -12.67 -12.96 19.32
CA PRO A 414 -12.98 -11.71 19.95
C PRO A 414 -13.93 -11.93 21.12
N ASN A 415 -13.72 -11.16 22.14
CA ASN A 415 -14.61 -11.12 23.29
C ASN A 415 -15.50 -9.86 23.23
N THR A 416 -16.41 -9.71 24.20
CA THR A 416 -17.33 -8.56 24.30
C THR A 416 -16.63 -7.22 24.47
N ALA A 417 -15.35 -7.20 24.80
CA ALA A 417 -14.53 -6.00 24.95
C ALA A 417 -13.72 -5.67 23.68
N THR A 418 -13.75 -6.52 22.65
CA THR A 418 -13.02 -6.29 21.41
C THR A 418 -13.61 -5.14 20.64
N THR A 419 -12.80 -4.16 20.35
CA THR A 419 -13.17 -2.98 19.60
C THR A 419 -12.81 -3.13 18.14
N TYR A 420 -13.64 -2.63 17.22
CA TYR A 420 -13.36 -2.68 15.79
C TYR A 420 -13.77 -1.40 15.08
N GLY A 421 -13.19 -1.17 13.91
CA GLY A 421 -13.59 -0.12 13.00
C GLY A 421 -13.78 -0.64 11.58
N ILE A 422 -14.70 -0.03 10.84
CA ILE A 422 -14.98 -0.35 9.45
C ILE A 422 -14.73 0.88 8.60
N GLY A 423 -13.96 0.75 7.53
CA GLY A 423 -13.69 1.87 6.63
C GLY A 423 -12.65 1.55 5.56
N LEU A 424 -12.02 2.61 5.03
CA LEU A 424 -10.92 2.49 4.07
C LEU A 424 -9.59 2.53 4.82
N ILE A 425 -8.71 1.60 4.49
CA ILE A 425 -7.33 1.59 5.00
C ILE A 425 -6.64 2.90 4.62
N ASN A 426 -5.91 3.47 5.57
CA ASN A 426 -5.12 4.66 5.31
C ASN A 426 -3.88 4.29 4.48
N ARG A 427 -3.83 4.78 3.25
CA ARG A 427 -2.71 4.63 2.30
C ARG A 427 -1.96 5.95 2.08
N GLY A 428 -2.25 6.97 2.89
CA GLY A 428 -1.54 8.24 2.89
C GLY A 428 -0.10 8.11 3.38
N GLN A 429 0.55 9.26 3.45
CA GLN A 429 1.94 9.39 3.93
C GLN A 429 2.02 10.57 4.88
N ILE A 430 2.80 10.47 5.93
CA ILE A 430 3.21 11.60 6.75
C ILE A 430 4.65 11.92 6.40
N LEU A 431 4.88 13.12 5.91
CA LEU A 431 6.18 13.63 5.49
C LEU A 431 6.67 14.67 6.51
N PRO A 432 7.52 14.29 7.47
CA PRO A 432 8.11 15.24 8.40
C PRO A 432 8.85 16.35 7.64
N GLN A 433 8.61 17.59 8.06
CA GLN A 433 9.22 18.78 7.47
C GLN A 433 10.25 19.38 8.41
N SER A 434 9.86 19.58 9.67
CA SER A 434 10.76 20.07 10.70
C SER A 434 10.34 19.63 12.10
N LEU A 435 11.31 19.56 12.99
CA LEU A 435 11.11 19.31 14.41
C LEU A 435 11.61 20.52 15.20
N ILE A 436 10.76 21.04 16.06
CA ILE A 436 11.10 22.12 16.99
C ILE A 436 11.21 21.53 18.38
N ILE A 437 12.35 21.71 19.04
CA ILE A 437 12.62 21.22 20.39
C ILE A 437 12.91 22.40 21.30
N SER A 438 12.36 22.35 22.50
CA SER A 438 12.73 23.24 23.62
C SER A 438 13.12 22.42 24.84
N SER A 439 14.19 22.79 25.53
CA SER A 439 14.63 22.13 26.76
C SER A 439 15.21 23.15 27.74
N ASP A 440 15.00 22.96 29.03
CA ASP A 440 15.58 23.79 30.09
C ASP A 440 16.96 23.28 30.56
N ALA A 441 17.38 22.09 30.12
CA ALA A 441 18.70 21.55 30.40
C ALA A 441 19.28 20.84 29.17
N THR A 442 20.59 20.60 29.20
CA THR A 442 21.26 19.82 28.15
C THR A 442 20.65 18.43 28.05
N CYS A 443 20.29 18.05 26.85
CA CYS A 443 19.73 16.73 26.58
C CYS A 443 20.25 16.21 25.25
N PHE A 444 20.16 14.89 25.08
CA PHE A 444 20.44 14.21 23.83
C PHE A 444 19.11 13.73 23.23
N VAL A 445 18.85 14.11 22.01
CA VAL A 445 17.58 13.85 21.31
C VAL A 445 17.82 12.85 20.20
N GLU A 446 16.96 11.85 20.13
CA GLU A 446 16.94 10.85 19.06
C GLU A 446 15.56 10.78 18.42
N LEU A 447 15.52 10.72 17.10
CA LEU A 447 14.33 10.38 16.34
C LEU A 447 14.38 8.89 16.02
N ILE A 448 13.41 8.15 16.52
CA ILE A 448 13.34 6.70 16.38
C ILE A 448 12.10 6.34 15.59
N VAL A 449 12.29 5.67 14.45
CA VAL A 449 11.19 5.12 13.65
C VAL A 449 10.98 3.67 14.04
N SER A 450 9.76 3.34 14.41
CA SER A 450 9.28 1.99 14.59
C SER A 450 8.53 1.55 13.34
N THR A 451 8.88 0.39 12.81
CA THR A 451 8.19 -0.23 11.68
C THR A 451 7.57 -1.57 12.12
N ALA A 452 6.76 -2.17 11.26
CA ALA A 452 6.19 -3.50 11.52
C ALA A 452 7.27 -4.58 11.74
N THR A 453 8.46 -4.42 11.12
CA THR A 453 9.59 -5.36 11.24
C THR A 453 10.51 -5.07 12.40
N ASN A 454 10.53 -3.83 12.89
CA ASN A 454 11.33 -3.42 14.05
C ASN A 454 10.49 -2.50 14.96
N PRO A 455 9.54 -3.08 15.71
CA PRO A 455 8.62 -2.32 16.54
C PRO A 455 9.31 -1.76 17.79
N VAL A 456 8.98 -0.53 18.14
CA VAL A 456 9.33 0.07 19.45
C VAL A 456 8.22 -0.21 20.44
N GLY A 457 8.52 -0.84 21.55
CA GLY A 457 7.59 -0.95 22.67
C GLY A 457 7.48 0.40 23.40
N LEU A 458 6.29 0.99 23.39
CA LEU A 458 5.94 2.19 24.14
C LEU A 458 5.09 1.80 25.33
N THR A 459 5.64 1.88 26.54
CA THR A 459 4.90 1.56 27.76
C THR A 459 3.96 2.70 28.13
N GLY A 460 2.67 2.39 28.31
CA GLY A 460 1.66 3.38 28.69
C GLY A 460 1.27 4.36 27.60
N ALA A 461 1.58 4.08 26.34
CA ALA A 461 1.17 4.93 25.21
C ALA A 461 -0.36 4.94 25.03
N SER A 462 -0.89 6.13 24.76
CA SER A 462 -2.28 6.36 24.41
C SER A 462 -2.36 7.35 23.24
N PHE A 463 -2.52 6.81 22.05
CA PHE A 463 -2.56 7.63 20.83
C PHE A 463 -3.91 8.32 20.68
N VAL A 464 -3.87 9.64 20.58
CA VAL A 464 -5.05 10.49 20.34
C VAL A 464 -4.94 11.10 18.95
N PRO A 465 -5.98 10.99 18.13
CA PRO A 465 -6.02 11.64 16.82
C PRO A 465 -5.79 13.16 16.92
N MET A 466 -5.05 13.70 15.95
CA MET A 466 -4.55 15.08 16.03
C MET A 466 -5.60 16.14 15.72
N ASN A 467 -6.43 15.89 14.73
CA ASN A 467 -7.45 16.85 14.32
C ASN A 467 -8.77 16.14 13.98
N THR A 468 -9.84 16.69 14.50
CA THR A 468 -11.16 16.07 14.50
C THR A 468 -12.25 16.99 13.99
N LEU A 469 -11.86 18.14 13.43
CA LEU A 469 -12.79 19.17 13.02
C LEU A 469 -13.32 18.92 11.59
N GLY A 470 -14.54 18.42 11.50
CA GLY A 470 -15.32 18.41 10.26
C GLY A 470 -14.80 17.45 9.17
N SER A 471 -14.80 17.93 7.92
CA SER A 471 -14.44 17.15 6.75
C SER A 471 -12.93 16.99 6.52
N PHE A 472 -12.10 17.64 7.32
CA PHE A 472 -10.65 17.66 7.20
C PHE A 472 -10.00 16.99 8.40
N ASN A 473 -10.13 15.68 8.48
CA ASN A 473 -9.48 14.91 9.53
C ASN A 473 -8.00 14.72 9.19
N SER A 474 -7.13 14.95 10.18
CA SER A 474 -5.74 14.52 10.10
C SER A 474 -5.67 13.00 9.96
N LEU A 475 -4.73 12.52 9.16
CA LEU A 475 -4.45 11.09 9.00
C LEU A 475 -3.57 10.51 10.12
N SER A 476 -3.27 11.32 11.13
CA SER A 476 -2.29 10.99 12.18
C SER A 476 -2.87 11.05 13.58
N SER A 477 -2.20 10.38 14.48
CA SER A 477 -2.43 10.42 15.92
C SER A 477 -1.12 10.64 16.68
N ARG A 478 -1.26 11.17 17.89
CA ARG A 478 -0.12 11.51 18.76
C ARG A 478 -0.27 10.85 20.13
N ASP A 479 0.84 10.43 20.67
CA ASP A 479 0.98 10.05 22.08
C ASP A 479 1.92 11.01 22.81
N ILE A 480 1.56 11.38 24.03
CA ILE A 480 2.38 12.13 24.99
C ILE A 480 2.34 11.47 26.38
N SER A 481 1.82 10.26 26.48
CA SER A 481 1.60 9.56 27.75
C SER A 481 2.62 8.47 28.02
N ALA A 482 3.28 7.94 26.99
CA ALA A 482 4.24 6.86 27.13
C ALA A 482 5.34 7.20 28.14
N THR A 483 5.65 6.28 29.05
CA THR A 483 6.59 6.49 30.16
C THR A 483 7.93 5.80 29.96
N ALA A 484 8.02 4.86 29.04
CA ALA A 484 9.27 4.16 28.73
C ALA A 484 9.27 3.65 27.29
N LEU A 485 10.48 3.45 26.77
CA LEU A 485 10.78 2.79 25.50
C LEU A 485 11.43 1.43 25.78
N THR A 486 11.08 0.41 25.01
CA THR A 486 11.85 -0.84 25.03
C THR A 486 13.27 -0.56 24.51
N PRO A 487 14.31 -0.93 25.29
CA PRO A 487 15.69 -0.70 24.87
C PRO A 487 16.04 -1.40 23.56
N ASN A 488 16.87 -0.76 22.72
CA ASN A 488 17.44 -1.30 21.49
C ASN A 488 16.41 -1.73 20.42
N THR A 489 15.24 -1.11 20.42
CA THR A 489 14.20 -1.33 19.41
C THR A 489 13.99 -0.06 18.57
N GLY A 490 13.51 -0.24 17.31
CA GLY A 490 13.35 0.84 16.35
C GLY A 490 14.66 1.27 15.69
N GLU A 491 14.53 2.04 14.63
CA GLU A 491 15.66 2.59 13.85
C GLU A 491 15.90 4.04 14.25
N VAL A 492 17.09 4.34 14.75
CA VAL A 492 17.50 5.74 15.01
C VAL A 492 17.86 6.38 13.68
N ILE A 493 17.02 7.30 13.22
CA ILE A 493 17.21 7.98 11.93
C ILE A 493 17.90 9.32 12.07
N TYR A 494 17.87 9.91 13.24
CA TYR A 494 18.49 11.20 13.53
C TYR A 494 18.85 11.31 15.00
N SER A 495 20.00 11.92 15.31
CA SER A 495 20.41 12.19 16.67
C SER A 495 21.15 13.51 16.77
N PHE A 496 20.92 14.27 17.84
CA PHE A 496 21.56 15.56 18.08
C PHE A 496 21.52 15.94 19.56
N THR A 497 22.37 16.89 19.94
CA THR A 497 22.35 17.47 21.28
C THR A 497 21.35 18.61 21.31
N GLY A 498 20.38 18.55 22.20
CA GLY A 498 19.39 19.58 22.43
C GLY A 498 19.99 20.80 23.14
N PRO A 499 19.31 21.96 23.05
CA PRO A 499 19.81 23.21 23.61
C PRO A 499 19.98 23.11 25.15
N ALA A 500 21.07 23.67 25.64
CA ALA A 500 21.27 23.89 27.06
C ALA A 500 20.68 25.24 27.47
N GLY A 501 19.77 25.23 28.45
CA GLY A 501 19.30 26.45 29.12
C GLY A 501 18.04 27.11 28.54
N GLY A 502 17.01 27.01 29.25
CA GLY A 502 15.71 27.66 29.54
C GLY A 502 14.94 28.38 28.45
N SER A 503 15.49 28.89 27.39
CA SER A 503 14.79 29.70 26.38
C SER A 503 15.14 29.38 24.93
N GLY A 504 15.97 28.37 24.69
CA GLY A 504 16.37 27.97 23.33
C GLY A 504 15.30 27.13 22.64
N LEU A 505 14.71 27.63 21.57
CA LEU A 505 14.02 26.83 20.57
C LEU A 505 15.04 26.44 19.52
N GLN A 506 15.13 25.15 19.25
CA GLN A 506 15.98 24.65 18.17
C GLN A 506 15.10 23.98 17.12
N THR A 507 15.28 24.37 15.88
CA THR A 507 14.54 23.81 14.75
C THR A 507 15.46 22.95 13.90
N PHE A 508 15.03 21.73 13.59
CA PHE A 508 15.73 20.78 12.74
C PHE A 508 14.91 20.58 11.46
N ASP A 509 15.58 20.69 10.33
CA ASP A 509 14.99 20.38 9.03
C ASP A 509 14.98 18.84 8.85
N LEU A 510 13.79 18.30 8.62
CA LEU A 510 13.55 16.88 8.35
C LEU A 510 13.06 16.63 6.94
N THR A 511 13.10 17.66 6.09
CA THR A 511 12.60 17.55 4.71
C THR A 511 13.35 16.47 3.95
N ASN A 512 12.61 15.52 3.38
CA ASN A 512 13.14 14.37 2.63
C ASN A 512 14.02 13.38 3.41
N VAL A 513 14.05 13.45 4.75
CA VAL A 513 14.83 12.49 5.55
C VAL A 513 14.13 11.13 5.57
N PHE A 514 12.82 11.11 5.82
CA PHE A 514 12.01 9.90 5.87
C PHE A 514 10.52 10.22 5.70
N ALA A 515 9.71 9.17 5.51
CA ALA A 515 8.26 9.26 5.54
C ALA A 515 7.69 8.13 6.39
N LEU A 516 6.54 8.38 7.02
CA LEU A 516 5.80 7.37 7.76
C LEU A 516 4.70 6.81 6.89
N TYR A 517 4.56 5.50 6.93
CA TYR A 517 3.59 4.73 6.15
C TYR A 517 2.78 3.81 7.04
N ASN A 518 1.74 3.27 6.50
CA ASN A 518 1.08 2.10 7.06
C ASN A 518 1.69 0.83 6.43
N ASN A 519 1.63 -0.30 7.14
CA ASN A 519 2.08 -1.56 6.56
C ASN A 519 1.12 -2.04 5.46
N ILE A 520 1.55 -3.08 4.73
CA ILE A 520 0.79 -3.72 3.64
C ILE A 520 -0.65 -4.05 4.04
N ARG A 521 -0.85 -4.50 5.29
CA ARG A 521 -2.17 -4.85 5.84
C ARG A 521 -2.94 -3.67 6.41
N GLY A 522 -2.33 -2.50 6.57
CA GLY A 522 -2.95 -1.34 7.17
C GLY A 522 -3.25 -1.46 8.67
N ASN A 523 -2.61 -2.39 9.37
CA ASN A 523 -2.86 -2.65 10.78
C ASN A 523 -1.72 -2.22 11.71
N GLN A 524 -0.56 -1.93 11.17
CA GLN A 524 0.62 -1.49 11.93
C GLN A 524 1.24 -0.28 11.22
N PRO A 525 0.84 0.94 11.59
CA PRO A 525 1.47 2.15 11.09
C PRO A 525 2.88 2.30 11.65
N ASP A 526 3.73 3.01 10.91
CA ASP A 526 5.00 3.47 11.43
C ASP A 526 4.77 4.47 12.56
N ILE A 527 5.61 4.39 13.57
CA ILE A 527 5.62 5.32 14.70
C ILE A 527 6.94 6.09 14.69
N LEU A 528 6.87 7.40 14.67
CA LEU A 528 8.01 8.28 14.95
C LEU A 528 7.99 8.66 16.41
N THR A 529 9.02 8.34 17.14
CA THR A 529 9.19 8.72 18.53
C THR A 529 10.33 9.73 18.68
N VAL A 530 10.05 10.84 19.33
CA VAL A 530 11.05 11.76 19.84
C VAL A 530 11.48 11.27 21.22
N ALA A 531 12.63 10.62 21.26
CA ALA A 531 13.21 10.12 22.49
C ALA A 531 14.29 11.07 23.00
N VAL A 532 14.33 11.29 24.30
CA VAL A 532 15.29 12.19 24.93
C VAL A 532 15.97 11.47 26.08
N SER A 533 17.28 11.64 26.19
CA SER A 533 18.06 11.25 27.36
C SER A 533 18.80 12.45 27.95
N THR A 534 18.99 12.44 29.26
CA THR A 534 19.68 13.51 29.96
C THR A 534 20.95 12.94 30.63
N PRO A 535 21.96 13.78 30.88
CA PRO A 535 23.12 13.36 31.67
C PRO A 535 22.68 12.85 33.05
N SER A 536 23.47 11.94 33.62
CA SER A 536 23.22 11.42 34.97
C SER A 536 23.09 12.54 36.01
N GLY A 537 22.04 12.50 36.82
CA GLY A 537 21.76 13.51 37.84
C GLY A 537 21.07 14.78 37.33
N VAL A 538 20.80 14.91 36.03
CA VAL A 538 20.13 16.08 35.45
C VAL A 538 18.78 15.67 34.92
N SER A 539 17.70 16.31 35.37
CA SER A 539 16.38 16.20 34.71
C SER A 539 16.15 17.38 33.77
N ALA A 540 15.34 17.20 32.73
CA ALA A 540 15.00 18.26 31.80
C ALA A 540 13.49 18.31 31.52
N ASN A 541 12.93 19.50 31.38
CA ASN A 541 11.59 19.70 30.84
C ASN A 541 11.68 19.95 29.35
N VAL A 542 11.22 19.00 28.56
CA VAL A 542 11.37 19.02 27.11
C VAL A 542 10.02 19.17 26.42
N GLY A 543 9.93 20.14 25.52
CA GLY A 543 8.81 20.31 24.59
C GLY A 543 9.22 19.96 23.16
N ALA A 544 8.34 19.31 22.42
CA ALA A 544 8.57 18.92 21.04
C ALA A 544 7.36 19.29 20.17
N THR A 545 7.62 19.85 18.99
CA THR A 545 6.60 20.09 17.97
C THR A 545 7.10 19.57 16.63
N LEU A 546 6.40 18.62 16.05
CA LEU A 546 6.66 18.14 14.70
C LEU A 546 5.81 18.96 13.72
N ILE A 547 6.42 19.50 12.68
CA ILE A 547 5.72 20.02 11.52
C ILE A 547 5.81 18.96 10.44
N ALA A 548 4.68 18.48 9.95
CA ALA A 548 4.63 17.47 8.92
C ALA A 548 3.53 17.74 7.91
N GLN A 549 3.78 17.30 6.70
CA GLN A 549 2.80 17.30 5.62
C GLN A 549 2.11 15.95 5.54
N GLU A 550 0.80 15.94 5.58
CA GLU A 550 -0.02 14.76 5.35
C GLU A 550 -0.41 14.69 3.87
N ALA A 551 0.21 13.76 3.15
CA ALA A 551 -0.12 13.50 1.77
C ALA A 551 -1.21 12.42 1.71
N MET A 552 -2.42 12.85 1.39
CA MET A 552 -3.52 11.93 1.14
C MET A 552 -3.29 11.23 -0.21
N SER A 553 -3.41 9.92 -0.19
CA SER A 553 -3.34 9.08 -1.38
C SER A 553 -4.72 8.94 -2.02
#